data_0f54d7cfd97521e74649a0977e1c92d0
#
_entry.id   0f54d7cfd97521e74649a0977e1c92d0
#
_cell.length_a   1.000
_cell.length_b   1.000
_cell.length_c   1.000
_cell.angle_alpha   90.00
_cell.angle_beta   90.00
_cell.angle_gamma   90.00
#
_symmetry.space_group_name_H-M   'P 1'
#
loop_
_entity.id
_entity.type
_entity.pdbx_description
1 polymer ?
#
loop_
_entity_poly.entity_id
_entity_poly.type
_entity_poly.pdbx_seq_one_letter_code
_entity_poly.pdbx_strand_id
1 'polypeptide(L)'
;MRRLMICSILLALAATASAAESIRLGLNYPSTGNYKSEGVELRRGALLAIETINRQGGVLGRPLELISRNSAARDEKARANIDKFAAQGAAMAFGGATSEEAVAAGQRARELGMLFFPTLGYANAITGHEGQRYLFRETNSALMSARVLGEYLSWHLPNRHYHYVSLDDTWGHSMEQALREATRSRDRARHGFSRISARGAHHEEYRAALKKAAASDADVLVVILLGQDLVQTMRLAHDLKLDQRMQIIVPNLTGSIVEQAGPQVMEHVIGTAAWTWRVPALVKSERGQAFVEAYIAQHQRYPDSTAASAYAIVQQWAAAAQRAGSLHSEKVIRALEDHRYSLLKDEQYWRSFDHQNVQSIYAVRVRPRIEIMQDRFKQDYFTIIHRMDGEAAAPSLDDWQEERGDELTLR
;
A
#
# COMPACT_ATOMS: atom_id res chain seq x y z
N MET A 1 -33.94 64.92 45.62
CA MET A 1 -32.73 64.22 45.12
C MET A 1 -33.13 62.88 44.61
N ARG A 2 -33.33 62.77 43.29
CA ARG A 2 -33.73 61.52 42.61
C ARG A 2 -32.45 60.90 42.01
N ARG A 3 -32.07 59.68 42.44
CA ARG A 3 -30.97 58.89 41.84
C ARG A 3 -31.57 58.03 40.69
N LEU A 4 -31.17 58.35 39.47
CA LEU A 4 -31.39 57.45 38.29
C LEU A 4 -30.42 56.32 38.42
N MET A 5 -30.99 55.08 38.39
CA MET A 5 -30.28 53.84 38.32
C MET A 5 -30.29 53.40 36.82
N ILE A 6 -29.14 53.51 36.15
CA ILE A 6 -28.99 53.02 34.74
C ILE A 6 -28.62 51.52 34.78
N CYS A 7 -29.59 50.70 34.42
CA CYS A 7 -29.37 49.25 34.19
C CYS A 7 -28.76 49.03 32.79
N SER A 8 -27.45 48.74 32.73
CA SER A 8 -26.79 48.32 31.52
C SER A 8 -27.09 46.84 31.26
N ILE A 9 -27.93 46.56 30.27
CA ILE A 9 -28.21 45.19 29.77
C ILE A 9 -27.07 44.82 28.82
N LEU A 10 -26.12 43.97 29.26
CA LEU A 10 -25.19 43.31 28.40
C LEU A 10 -25.92 42.15 27.66
N LEU A 11 -26.23 42.37 26.39
CA LEU A 11 -26.66 41.32 25.49
C LEU A 11 -25.42 40.47 25.17
N ALA A 12 -25.28 39.28 25.78
CA ALA A 12 -24.36 38.27 25.38
C ALA A 12 -24.88 37.63 24.08
N LEU A 13 -24.34 38.02 22.94
CA LEU A 13 -24.51 37.22 21.68
C LEU A 13 -23.80 35.87 21.88
N ALA A 14 -24.55 34.87 22.27
CA ALA A 14 -24.13 33.47 22.11
C ALA A 14 -24.13 33.19 20.61
N ALA A 15 -22.96 33.32 19.95
CA ALA A 15 -22.77 32.79 18.61
C ALA A 15 -22.92 31.28 18.73
N THR A 16 -24.05 30.75 18.29
CA THR A 16 -24.23 29.32 18.05
C THR A 16 -23.26 28.96 16.90
N ALA A 17 -22.06 28.53 17.25
CA ALA A 17 -21.17 27.93 16.29
C ALA A 17 -21.90 26.70 15.73
N SER A 18 -22.53 26.86 14.56
CA SER A 18 -23.01 25.72 13.77
C SER A 18 -21.81 24.82 13.57
N ALA A 19 -21.83 23.61 14.12
CA ALA A 19 -20.75 22.65 13.88
C ALA A 19 -20.61 22.50 12.36
N ALA A 20 -19.45 22.86 11.83
CA ALA A 20 -19.20 22.77 10.39
C ALA A 20 -19.43 21.32 9.94
N GLU A 21 -20.19 21.13 8.87
CA GLU A 21 -20.48 19.82 8.33
C GLU A 21 -19.17 19.07 8.03
N SER A 22 -19.05 17.81 8.47
CA SER A 22 -17.87 16.99 8.27
C SER A 22 -17.58 16.72 6.79
N ILE A 23 -16.29 16.62 6.45
CA ILE A 23 -15.85 16.17 5.12
C ILE A 23 -15.70 14.67 5.18
N ARG A 24 -16.46 13.95 4.35
CA ARG A 24 -16.46 12.49 4.31
C ARG A 24 -15.37 11.97 3.40
N LEU A 25 -14.63 10.96 3.86
CA LEU A 25 -13.63 10.21 3.10
C LEU A 25 -14.10 8.75 2.98
N GLY A 26 -14.09 8.19 1.76
CA GLY A 26 -14.57 6.83 1.47
C GLY A 26 -13.43 5.82 1.57
N LEU A 27 -13.48 4.87 2.51
CA LEU A 27 -12.57 3.74 2.58
C LEU A 27 -13.21 2.47 2.01
N ASN A 28 -12.74 2.06 0.85
CA ASN A 28 -13.09 0.81 0.19
C ASN A 28 -12.08 -0.27 0.59
N TYR A 29 -12.38 -1.14 1.56
CA TYR A 29 -11.38 -2.04 2.14
C TYR A 29 -11.90 -3.47 2.32
N PRO A 30 -11.03 -4.48 2.27
CA PRO A 30 -11.41 -5.86 2.52
C PRO A 30 -11.57 -6.09 4.04
N SER A 31 -12.80 -5.97 4.56
CA SER A 31 -13.06 -6.30 5.97
C SER A 31 -13.35 -7.79 6.20
N THR A 32 -13.42 -8.56 5.12
CA THR A 32 -13.62 -10.02 5.11
C THR A 32 -12.80 -10.67 4.00
N GLY A 33 -12.56 -11.98 4.09
CA GLY A 33 -11.88 -12.76 3.06
C GLY A 33 -10.36 -12.73 3.16
N ASN A 34 -9.71 -12.97 2.04
CA ASN A 34 -8.28 -13.25 1.90
C ASN A 34 -7.36 -12.14 2.47
N TYR A 35 -7.78 -10.87 2.33
CA TYR A 35 -6.98 -9.68 2.70
C TYR A 35 -7.52 -8.96 3.95
N LYS A 36 -8.29 -9.65 4.80
CA LYS A 36 -8.92 -9.04 5.99
C LYS A 36 -7.92 -8.34 6.91
N SER A 37 -6.76 -8.92 7.12
CA SER A 37 -5.74 -8.39 8.04
C SER A 37 -5.18 -7.06 7.55
N GLU A 38 -4.87 -6.99 6.27
CA GLU A 38 -4.42 -5.77 5.60
C GLU A 38 -5.51 -4.70 5.65
N GLY A 39 -6.78 -5.09 5.45
CA GLY A 39 -7.92 -4.20 5.57
C GLY A 39 -8.08 -3.58 6.97
N VAL A 40 -7.84 -4.34 8.02
CA VAL A 40 -7.85 -3.83 9.41
C VAL A 40 -6.76 -2.78 9.60
N GLU A 41 -5.54 -3.04 9.12
CA GLU A 41 -4.42 -2.11 9.22
C GLU A 41 -4.68 -0.82 8.42
N LEU A 42 -5.23 -0.92 7.19
CA LEU A 42 -5.65 0.24 6.41
C LEU A 42 -6.61 1.14 7.19
N ARG A 43 -7.64 0.55 7.81
CA ARG A 43 -8.62 1.30 8.57
C ARG A 43 -8.01 1.97 9.81
N ARG A 44 -7.10 1.30 10.52
CA ARG A 44 -6.38 1.85 11.69
C ARG A 44 -5.56 3.07 11.30
N GLY A 45 -4.76 2.96 10.23
CA GLY A 45 -3.97 4.08 9.71
C GLY A 45 -4.81 5.28 9.30
N ALA A 46 -5.91 5.03 8.59
CA ALA A 46 -6.85 6.08 8.16
C ALA A 46 -7.49 6.81 9.34
N LEU A 47 -7.95 6.09 10.36
CA LEU A 47 -8.56 6.69 11.56
C LEU A 47 -7.56 7.52 12.34
N LEU A 48 -6.32 7.06 12.50
CA LEU A 48 -5.28 7.82 13.18
C LEU A 48 -4.93 9.11 12.41
N ALA A 49 -4.90 9.06 11.07
CA ALA A 49 -4.69 10.26 10.26
C ALA A 49 -5.82 11.27 10.44
N ILE A 50 -7.07 10.83 10.38
CA ILE A 50 -8.27 11.65 10.57
C ILE A 50 -8.27 12.29 11.96
N GLU A 51 -8.00 11.52 13.00
CA GLU A 51 -7.90 12.03 14.36
C GLU A 51 -6.81 13.10 14.49
N THR A 52 -5.65 12.87 13.89
CA THR A 52 -4.53 13.82 13.90
C THR A 52 -4.90 15.13 13.21
N ILE A 53 -5.55 15.07 12.04
CA ILE A 53 -5.99 16.25 11.29
C ILE A 53 -7.09 16.99 12.06
N ASN A 54 -8.06 16.28 12.62
CA ASN A 54 -9.17 16.88 13.34
C ASN A 54 -8.72 17.61 14.62
N ARG A 55 -7.72 17.08 15.33
CA ARG A 55 -7.08 17.77 16.46
C ARG A 55 -6.38 19.07 16.07
N GLN A 56 -5.99 19.21 14.81
CA GLN A 56 -5.36 20.41 14.25
C GLN A 56 -6.38 21.38 13.62
N GLY A 57 -7.69 21.15 13.77
CA GLY A 57 -8.75 22.01 13.24
C GLY A 57 -9.38 21.53 11.93
N GLY A 58 -9.04 20.32 11.47
CA GLY A 58 -9.63 19.72 10.27
C GLY A 58 -9.04 20.27 8.97
N VAL A 59 -9.80 20.13 7.88
CA VAL A 59 -9.47 20.65 6.55
C VAL A 59 -10.40 21.81 6.22
N LEU A 60 -9.86 22.96 5.86
CA LEU A 60 -10.63 24.19 5.62
C LEU A 60 -11.62 24.52 6.77
N GLY A 61 -11.18 24.27 8.02
CA GLY A 61 -11.99 24.49 9.22
C GLY A 61 -13.11 23.47 9.45
N ARG A 62 -13.13 22.36 8.72
CA ARG A 62 -14.13 21.29 8.80
C ARG A 62 -13.50 19.97 9.27
N PRO A 63 -14.12 19.22 10.20
CA PRO A 63 -13.63 17.92 10.61
C PRO A 63 -13.77 16.88 9.50
N LEU A 64 -12.87 15.89 9.49
CA LEU A 64 -12.92 14.72 8.61
C LEU A 64 -13.73 13.60 9.26
N GLU A 65 -14.46 12.85 8.46
CA GLU A 65 -15.22 11.65 8.83
C GLU A 65 -14.88 10.50 7.88
N LEU A 66 -14.66 9.29 8.42
CA LEU A 66 -14.42 8.09 7.61
C LEU A 66 -15.72 7.31 7.39
N ILE A 67 -16.14 7.16 6.14
CA ILE A 67 -17.18 6.22 5.75
C ILE A 67 -16.50 4.99 5.12
N SER A 68 -16.77 3.80 5.67
CA SER A 68 -16.07 2.57 5.28
C SER A 68 -17.04 1.54 4.70
N ARG A 69 -16.62 0.82 3.64
CA ARG A 69 -17.39 -0.26 3.02
C ARG A 69 -16.51 -1.46 2.70
N ASN A 70 -17.07 -2.66 2.92
CA ASN A 70 -16.39 -3.90 2.59
C ASN A 70 -16.39 -4.13 1.07
N SER A 71 -15.20 -4.19 0.48
CA SER A 71 -14.98 -4.59 -0.91
C SER A 71 -14.94 -6.12 -1.07
N ALA A 72 -14.52 -6.83 -0.02
CA ALA A 72 -14.25 -8.26 -0.04
C ALA A 72 -13.29 -8.68 -1.18
N ALA A 73 -12.42 -7.77 -1.61
CA ALA A 73 -11.51 -7.93 -2.75
C ALA A 73 -12.23 -8.34 -4.05
N ARG A 74 -13.37 -7.69 -4.33
CA ARG A 74 -14.21 -7.95 -5.51
C ARG A 74 -14.46 -6.67 -6.28
N ASP A 75 -14.13 -6.69 -7.55
CA ASP A 75 -14.19 -5.55 -8.49
C ASP A 75 -15.56 -4.90 -8.52
N GLU A 76 -16.64 -5.72 -8.65
CA GLU A 76 -18.00 -5.21 -8.72
C GLU A 76 -18.43 -4.53 -7.41
N LYS A 77 -17.98 -5.06 -6.26
CA LYS A 77 -18.25 -4.44 -4.97
C LYS A 77 -17.46 -3.16 -4.78
N ALA A 78 -16.19 -3.14 -5.20
CA ALA A 78 -15.36 -1.95 -5.16
C ALA A 78 -16.01 -0.83 -5.98
N ARG A 79 -16.39 -1.11 -7.22
CA ARG A 79 -17.10 -0.17 -8.10
C ARG A 79 -18.41 0.34 -7.46
N ALA A 80 -19.26 -0.56 -6.96
CA ALA A 80 -20.52 -0.20 -6.30
C ALA A 80 -20.31 0.61 -5.00
N ASN A 81 -19.20 0.41 -4.30
CA ASN A 81 -18.86 1.20 -3.11
C ASN A 81 -18.49 2.64 -3.50
N ILE A 82 -17.80 2.87 -4.63
CA ILE A 82 -17.52 4.21 -5.15
C ILE A 82 -18.82 4.98 -5.42
N ASP A 83 -19.82 4.35 -6.04
CA ASP A 83 -21.16 4.95 -6.23
C ASP A 83 -21.77 5.41 -4.89
N LYS A 84 -21.69 4.54 -3.89
CA LYS A 84 -22.25 4.84 -2.57
C LYS A 84 -21.49 5.95 -1.83
N PHE A 85 -20.18 6.03 -2.00
CA PHE A 85 -19.37 7.14 -1.46
C PHE A 85 -19.74 8.46 -2.13
N ALA A 86 -19.88 8.47 -3.45
CA ALA A 86 -20.31 9.65 -4.19
C ALA A 86 -21.69 10.12 -3.76
N ALA A 87 -22.68 9.20 -3.64
CA ALA A 87 -24.03 9.50 -3.16
C ALA A 87 -24.05 10.04 -1.72
N GLN A 88 -23.06 9.71 -0.90
CA GLN A 88 -22.88 10.22 0.45
C GLN A 88 -22.04 11.52 0.52
N GLY A 89 -21.66 12.08 -0.62
CA GLY A 89 -20.88 13.31 -0.70
C GLY A 89 -19.43 13.16 -0.24
N ALA A 90 -18.82 11.98 -0.40
CA ALA A 90 -17.40 11.80 -0.10
C ALA A 90 -16.53 12.67 -1.01
N ALA A 91 -15.56 13.37 -0.42
CA ALA A 91 -14.64 14.26 -1.14
C ALA A 91 -13.54 13.49 -1.89
N MET A 92 -13.21 12.28 -1.44
CA MET A 92 -12.32 11.34 -2.13
C MET A 92 -12.63 9.92 -1.66
N ALA A 93 -12.14 8.92 -2.39
CA ALA A 93 -12.12 7.53 -1.94
C ALA A 93 -10.71 6.94 -2.01
N PHE A 94 -10.45 5.92 -1.21
CA PHE A 94 -9.19 5.19 -1.21
C PHE A 94 -9.39 3.75 -0.76
N GLY A 95 -8.40 2.89 -1.00
CA GLY A 95 -8.44 1.49 -0.57
C GLY A 95 -8.29 0.52 -1.72
N GLY A 96 -8.83 -0.69 -1.54
CA GLY A 96 -8.69 -1.82 -2.45
C GLY A 96 -7.62 -2.81 -1.98
N ALA A 97 -7.71 -4.05 -2.48
CA ALA A 97 -6.84 -5.15 -2.11
C ALA A 97 -6.13 -5.80 -3.30
N THR A 98 -6.69 -5.69 -4.51
CA THR A 98 -6.12 -6.26 -5.73
C THR A 98 -5.94 -5.20 -6.80
N SER A 99 -5.17 -5.50 -7.83
CA SER A 99 -4.95 -4.57 -8.95
C SER A 99 -6.21 -4.39 -9.80
N GLU A 100 -6.99 -5.45 -9.98
CA GLU A 100 -8.28 -5.43 -10.67
C GLU A 100 -9.29 -4.55 -9.92
N GLU A 101 -9.33 -4.69 -8.59
CA GLU A 101 -10.17 -3.85 -7.74
C GLU A 101 -9.77 -2.37 -7.83
N ALA A 102 -8.46 -2.08 -7.85
CA ALA A 102 -7.93 -0.74 -8.00
C ALA A 102 -8.34 -0.10 -9.33
N VAL A 103 -8.24 -0.86 -10.44
CA VAL A 103 -8.65 -0.41 -11.77
C VAL A 103 -10.16 -0.17 -11.81
N ALA A 104 -10.98 -1.12 -11.37
CA ALA A 104 -12.43 -1.01 -11.40
C ALA A 104 -12.96 0.17 -10.56
N ALA A 105 -12.43 0.35 -9.36
CA ALA A 105 -12.76 1.49 -8.51
C ALA A 105 -12.28 2.82 -9.09
N GLY A 106 -11.04 2.85 -9.62
CA GLY A 106 -10.44 4.02 -10.24
C GLY A 106 -11.21 4.50 -11.47
N GLN A 107 -11.60 3.59 -12.37
CA GLN A 107 -12.43 3.90 -13.53
C GLN A 107 -13.77 4.50 -13.11
N ARG A 108 -14.42 3.91 -12.09
CA ARG A 108 -15.71 4.46 -11.61
C ARG A 108 -15.55 5.82 -10.93
N ALA A 109 -14.48 5.99 -10.18
CA ALA A 109 -14.16 7.28 -9.55
C ALA A 109 -13.95 8.38 -10.60
N ARG A 110 -13.25 8.07 -11.70
CA ARG A 110 -13.09 8.97 -12.85
C ARG A 110 -14.43 9.38 -13.46
N GLU A 111 -15.32 8.42 -13.72
CA GLU A 111 -16.67 8.69 -14.26
C GLU A 111 -17.47 9.67 -13.38
N LEU A 112 -17.20 9.69 -12.09
CA LEU A 112 -17.85 10.54 -11.09
C LEU A 112 -17.06 11.81 -10.74
N GLY A 113 -15.88 12.03 -11.35
CA GLY A 113 -15.00 13.15 -11.03
C GLY A 113 -14.43 13.11 -9.60
N MET A 114 -14.30 11.92 -9.01
CA MET A 114 -13.83 11.69 -7.65
C MET A 114 -12.37 11.21 -7.66
N LEU A 115 -11.51 11.78 -6.79
CA LEU A 115 -10.17 11.26 -6.54
C LEU A 115 -10.22 9.87 -5.89
N PHE A 116 -9.36 8.97 -6.38
CA PHE A 116 -9.19 7.63 -5.85
C PHE A 116 -7.70 7.28 -5.65
N PHE A 117 -7.40 6.69 -4.47
CA PHE A 117 -6.06 6.24 -4.11
C PHE A 117 -6.09 4.74 -3.83
N PRO A 118 -5.60 3.87 -4.73
CA PRO A 118 -5.44 2.44 -4.44
C PRO A 118 -4.33 2.22 -3.40
N THR A 119 -4.53 1.20 -2.52
CA THR A 119 -3.62 0.92 -1.40
C THR A 119 -2.81 -0.35 -1.55
N LEU A 120 -3.36 -1.42 -2.11
CA LEU A 120 -2.70 -2.73 -2.25
C LEU A 120 -2.59 -3.20 -3.71
N GLY A 121 -2.83 -2.31 -4.66
CA GLY A 121 -2.67 -2.59 -6.08
C GLY A 121 -1.23 -2.35 -6.54
N TYR A 122 -0.54 -3.42 -6.93
CA TYR A 122 0.89 -3.34 -7.25
C TYR A 122 1.20 -3.55 -8.74
N ALA A 123 0.23 -3.93 -9.60
CA ALA A 123 0.48 -4.10 -11.03
C ALA A 123 0.96 -2.78 -11.68
N ASN A 124 1.87 -2.88 -12.65
CA ASN A 124 2.36 -1.70 -13.37
C ASN A 124 1.23 -0.99 -14.13
N ALA A 125 0.27 -1.74 -14.64
CA ALA A 125 -0.88 -1.25 -15.39
C ALA A 125 -1.65 -0.11 -14.68
N ILE A 126 -1.73 -0.12 -13.35
CA ILE A 126 -2.54 0.85 -12.57
C ILE A 126 -2.17 2.30 -12.85
N THR A 127 -0.89 2.61 -13.01
CA THR A 127 -0.38 3.93 -13.41
C THR A 127 0.22 3.92 -14.81
N GLY A 128 0.26 2.74 -15.46
CA GLY A 128 0.57 2.53 -16.87
C GLY A 128 -0.66 2.70 -17.76
N HIS A 129 -1.02 1.68 -18.55
CA HIS A 129 -2.12 1.74 -19.53
C HIS A 129 -3.51 1.96 -18.92
N GLU A 130 -3.73 1.60 -17.64
CA GLU A 130 -4.97 1.89 -16.88
C GLU A 130 -4.89 3.22 -16.12
N GLY A 131 -3.74 3.89 -16.16
CA GLY A 131 -3.52 5.16 -15.48
C GLY A 131 -4.45 6.26 -16.00
N GLN A 132 -5.03 7.05 -15.11
CA GLN A 132 -5.99 8.10 -15.44
C GLN A 132 -5.95 9.24 -14.42
N ARG A 133 -6.52 10.40 -14.80
CA ARG A 133 -6.35 11.68 -14.10
C ARG A 133 -6.79 11.68 -12.64
N TYR A 134 -7.79 10.89 -12.26
CA TYR A 134 -8.33 10.88 -10.90
C TYR A 134 -7.76 9.78 -10.01
N LEU A 135 -6.75 9.01 -10.48
CA LEU A 135 -6.11 7.93 -9.74
C LEU A 135 -4.67 8.30 -9.37
N PHE A 136 -4.33 8.21 -8.08
CA PHE A 136 -3.00 8.46 -7.53
C PHE A 136 -2.53 7.24 -6.74
N ARG A 137 -1.49 6.55 -7.21
CA ARG A 137 -0.95 5.39 -6.48
C ARG A 137 0.10 5.83 -5.45
N GLU A 138 -0.18 5.60 -4.17
CA GLU A 138 0.77 5.87 -3.09
C GLU A 138 1.78 4.75 -2.95
N THR A 139 1.38 3.49 -3.11
CA THR A 139 2.24 2.33 -2.93
C THR A 139 3.20 2.10 -4.12
N ASN A 140 4.17 1.21 -3.95
CA ASN A 140 5.11 0.83 -5.00
C ASN A 140 4.45 0.01 -6.11
N SER A 141 5.05 0.05 -7.31
CA SER A 141 4.69 -0.84 -8.41
C SER A 141 5.46 -2.17 -8.37
N ALA A 142 5.03 -3.13 -9.21
CA ALA A 142 5.76 -4.36 -9.45
C ALA A 142 7.19 -4.09 -9.96
N LEU A 143 7.34 -3.14 -10.88
CA LEU A 143 8.65 -2.73 -11.40
C LEU A 143 9.56 -2.16 -10.31
N MET A 144 9.02 -1.28 -9.43
CA MET A 144 9.78 -0.72 -8.31
C MET A 144 10.29 -1.81 -7.37
N SER A 145 9.44 -2.77 -7.00
CA SER A 145 9.84 -3.93 -6.19
C SER A 145 10.88 -4.80 -6.89
N ALA A 146 10.68 -5.06 -8.18
CA ALA A 146 11.58 -5.90 -8.95
C ALA A 146 12.98 -5.28 -9.12
N ARG A 147 13.08 -3.97 -9.31
CA ARG A 147 14.37 -3.26 -9.39
C ARG A 147 15.17 -3.39 -8.10
N VAL A 148 14.54 -3.13 -6.97
CA VAL A 148 15.18 -3.23 -5.64
C VAL A 148 15.63 -4.67 -5.35
N LEU A 149 14.77 -5.65 -5.59
CA LEU A 149 15.13 -7.07 -5.41
C LEU A 149 16.18 -7.52 -6.40
N GLY A 150 16.05 -7.16 -7.68
CA GLY A 150 16.98 -7.55 -8.73
C GLY A 150 18.39 -7.03 -8.45
N GLU A 151 18.53 -5.78 -8.02
CA GLU A 151 19.81 -5.22 -7.62
C GLU A 151 20.43 -6.00 -6.44
N TYR A 152 19.65 -6.18 -5.35
CA TYR A 152 20.09 -6.94 -4.19
C TYR A 152 20.50 -8.39 -4.55
N LEU A 153 19.64 -9.09 -5.31
CA LEU A 153 19.86 -10.49 -5.68
C LEU A 153 21.02 -10.66 -6.64
N SER A 154 21.26 -9.71 -7.55
CA SER A 154 22.39 -9.75 -8.47
C SER A 154 23.74 -9.71 -7.74
N TRP A 155 23.81 -9.02 -6.61
CA TRP A 155 25.02 -8.92 -5.80
C TRP A 155 25.22 -10.10 -4.85
N HIS A 156 24.12 -10.63 -4.26
CA HIS A 156 24.20 -11.61 -3.17
C HIS A 156 23.91 -13.04 -3.63
N LEU A 157 23.16 -13.21 -4.72
CA LEU A 157 22.75 -14.50 -5.26
C LEU A 157 22.94 -14.55 -6.80
N PRO A 158 24.17 -14.30 -7.31
CA PRO A 158 24.39 -14.29 -8.76
C PRO A 158 24.22 -15.68 -9.37
N ASN A 159 23.79 -15.74 -10.63
CA ASN A 159 23.69 -16.94 -11.45
C ASN A 159 22.81 -18.08 -10.87
N ARG A 160 21.81 -17.78 -10.04
CA ARG A 160 20.90 -18.76 -9.45
C ARG A 160 19.83 -19.22 -10.43
N HIS A 161 19.32 -20.42 -10.21
CA HIS A 161 18.14 -20.93 -10.86
C HIS A 161 16.91 -20.57 -10.04
N TYR A 162 15.88 -20.10 -10.73
CA TYR A 162 14.65 -19.62 -10.11
C TYR A 162 13.47 -20.52 -10.43
N HIS A 163 12.58 -20.72 -9.46
CA HIS A 163 11.23 -21.21 -9.71
C HIS A 163 10.21 -20.18 -9.20
N TYR A 164 9.32 -19.76 -10.09
CA TYR A 164 8.28 -18.77 -9.79
C TYR A 164 6.96 -19.47 -9.51
N VAL A 165 6.33 -19.17 -8.39
CA VAL A 165 4.94 -19.52 -8.06
C VAL A 165 4.17 -18.23 -7.98
N SER A 166 3.26 -17.98 -8.92
CA SER A 166 2.57 -16.70 -9.03
C SER A 166 1.07 -16.85 -9.29
N LEU A 167 0.28 -15.88 -8.79
CA LEU A 167 -1.13 -15.75 -9.13
C LEU A 167 -1.29 -15.57 -10.65
N ASP A 168 -2.37 -16.12 -11.17
CA ASP A 168 -2.82 -15.94 -12.55
C ASP A 168 -3.75 -14.71 -12.63
N ASP A 169 -3.19 -13.55 -12.28
CA ASP A 169 -3.85 -12.24 -12.30
C ASP A 169 -2.92 -11.15 -12.81
N THR A 170 -3.42 -9.93 -12.95
CA THR A 170 -2.66 -8.78 -13.47
C THR A 170 -1.40 -8.50 -12.65
N TRP A 171 -1.47 -8.59 -11.33
CA TRP A 171 -0.29 -8.38 -10.48
C TRP A 171 0.73 -9.51 -10.60
N GLY A 172 0.28 -10.77 -10.56
CA GLY A 172 1.15 -11.94 -10.66
C GLY A 172 1.96 -11.95 -11.97
N HIS A 173 1.30 -11.61 -13.08
CA HIS A 173 1.96 -11.48 -14.38
C HIS A 173 2.96 -10.31 -14.40
N SER A 174 2.53 -9.13 -13.94
CA SER A 174 3.35 -7.91 -13.90
C SER A 174 4.62 -8.12 -13.05
N MET A 175 4.47 -8.71 -11.86
CA MET A 175 5.57 -8.94 -10.93
C MET A 175 6.53 -10.04 -11.44
N GLU A 176 6.01 -11.15 -11.99
CA GLU A 176 6.86 -12.21 -12.54
C GLU A 176 7.69 -11.68 -13.71
N GLN A 177 7.07 -10.93 -14.64
CA GLN A 177 7.77 -10.34 -15.77
C GLN A 177 8.89 -9.40 -15.30
N ALA A 178 8.58 -8.46 -14.41
CA ALA A 178 9.54 -7.49 -13.91
C ALA A 178 10.71 -8.15 -13.15
N LEU A 179 10.43 -9.17 -12.31
CA LEU A 179 11.48 -9.90 -11.61
C LEU A 179 12.35 -10.73 -12.53
N ARG A 180 11.75 -11.41 -13.52
CA ARG A 180 12.54 -12.17 -14.52
C ARG A 180 13.50 -11.29 -15.29
N GLU A 181 13.09 -10.06 -15.57
CA GLU A 181 13.94 -9.08 -16.21
C GLU A 181 15.07 -8.63 -15.27
N ALA A 182 14.73 -8.19 -14.08
CA ALA A 182 15.68 -7.69 -13.09
C ALA A 182 16.71 -8.76 -12.65
N THR A 183 16.32 -10.03 -12.59
CA THR A 183 17.18 -11.17 -12.20
C THR A 183 17.81 -11.90 -13.39
N ARG A 184 17.55 -11.45 -14.64
CA ARG A 184 17.98 -12.11 -15.88
C ARG A 184 17.54 -13.58 -15.99
N SER A 185 16.33 -13.88 -15.49
CA SER A 185 15.76 -15.24 -15.48
C SER A 185 14.60 -15.44 -16.48
N ARG A 186 14.69 -14.79 -17.65
CA ARG A 186 13.66 -14.87 -18.71
C ARG A 186 13.59 -16.25 -19.38
N ASP A 187 14.69 -16.98 -19.44
CA ASP A 187 14.74 -18.31 -20.04
C ASP A 187 13.92 -19.31 -19.21
N ARG A 188 12.74 -19.67 -19.70
CA ARG A 188 11.80 -20.59 -19.04
C ARG A 188 12.25 -22.05 -19.07
N ALA A 189 13.20 -22.41 -19.91
CA ALA A 189 13.79 -23.75 -19.89
C ALA A 189 14.72 -23.92 -18.69
N ARG A 190 15.41 -22.85 -18.31
CA ARG A 190 16.33 -22.81 -17.16
C ARG A 190 15.62 -22.40 -15.85
N HIS A 191 14.59 -21.57 -15.93
CA HIS A 191 13.89 -20.99 -14.77
C HIS A 191 12.42 -21.38 -14.79
N GLY A 192 12.04 -22.30 -13.90
CA GLY A 192 10.70 -22.87 -13.83
C GLY A 192 9.62 -21.89 -13.38
N PHE A 193 8.37 -22.28 -13.59
CA PHE A 193 7.22 -21.55 -13.05
C PHE A 193 6.01 -22.44 -12.81
N SER A 194 5.11 -21.97 -11.97
CA SER A 194 3.78 -22.53 -11.71
C SER A 194 2.79 -21.38 -11.54
N ARG A 195 1.60 -21.52 -12.10
CA ARG A 195 0.50 -20.57 -11.89
C ARG A 195 -0.45 -21.08 -10.82
N ILE A 196 -1.01 -20.17 -10.06
CA ILE A 196 -2.05 -20.40 -9.06
C ILE A 196 -3.27 -19.61 -9.48
N SER A 197 -4.43 -20.26 -9.51
CA SER A 197 -5.70 -19.63 -9.90
C SER A 197 -5.98 -18.40 -9.01
N ALA A 198 -6.25 -17.26 -9.63
CA ALA A 198 -6.46 -15.98 -8.91
C ALA A 198 -7.73 -16.01 -8.02
N ARG A 199 -8.69 -16.86 -8.37
CA ARG A 199 -9.94 -17.04 -7.60
C ARG A 199 -10.22 -18.52 -7.40
N GLY A 200 -10.45 -18.93 -6.15
CA GLY A 200 -10.85 -20.29 -5.82
C GLY A 200 -9.73 -21.31 -5.89
N ALA A 201 -8.48 -20.90 -5.76
CA ALA A 201 -7.37 -21.82 -5.63
C ALA A 201 -7.57 -22.77 -4.44
N HIS A 202 -7.24 -24.04 -4.64
CA HIS A 202 -7.38 -25.07 -3.62
C HIS A 202 -6.02 -25.49 -3.09
N HIS A 203 -6.00 -26.02 -1.87
CA HIS A 203 -4.79 -26.48 -1.19
C HIS A 203 -3.89 -27.38 -2.07
N GLU A 204 -4.48 -28.25 -2.89
CA GLU A 204 -3.74 -29.13 -3.80
C GLU A 204 -3.03 -28.38 -4.93
N GLU A 205 -3.52 -27.22 -5.34
CA GLU A 205 -2.89 -26.39 -6.38
C GLU A 205 -1.58 -25.79 -5.85
N TYR A 206 -1.59 -25.25 -4.62
CA TYR A 206 -0.37 -24.77 -3.96
C TYR A 206 0.63 -25.91 -3.75
N ARG A 207 0.15 -27.06 -3.29
CA ARG A 207 0.99 -28.26 -3.07
C ARG A 207 1.62 -28.75 -4.37
N ALA A 208 0.88 -28.79 -5.47
CA ALA A 208 1.38 -29.21 -6.79
C ALA A 208 2.46 -28.23 -7.29
N ALA A 209 2.23 -26.93 -7.16
CA ALA A 209 3.20 -25.90 -7.53
C ALA A 209 4.52 -26.03 -6.73
N LEU A 210 4.42 -26.21 -5.42
CA LEU A 210 5.60 -26.39 -4.57
C LEU A 210 6.33 -27.72 -4.80
N LYS A 211 5.62 -28.81 -5.08
CA LYS A 211 6.25 -30.10 -5.47
C LYS A 211 7.01 -29.96 -6.79
N LYS A 212 6.47 -29.22 -7.76
CA LYS A 212 7.15 -28.92 -9.02
C LYS A 212 8.43 -28.11 -8.78
N ALA A 213 8.37 -27.09 -7.91
CA ALA A 213 9.56 -26.34 -7.48
C ALA A 213 10.58 -27.26 -6.80
N ALA A 214 10.14 -28.13 -5.86
CA ALA A 214 10.99 -29.07 -5.15
C ALA A 214 11.71 -30.08 -6.05
N ALA A 215 11.09 -30.46 -7.18
CA ALA A 215 11.63 -31.39 -8.16
C ALA A 215 12.58 -30.72 -9.19
N SER A 216 12.66 -29.40 -9.19
CA SER A 216 13.57 -28.63 -10.05
C SER A 216 14.95 -28.46 -9.42
N ASP A 217 15.89 -27.94 -10.22
CA ASP A 217 17.23 -27.53 -9.79
C ASP A 217 17.27 -26.07 -9.29
N ALA A 218 16.13 -25.49 -8.93
CA ALA A 218 16.04 -24.12 -8.49
C ALA A 218 16.72 -23.90 -7.12
N ASP A 219 17.54 -22.86 -7.03
CA ASP A 219 18.16 -22.36 -5.81
C ASP A 219 17.28 -21.33 -5.10
N VAL A 220 16.39 -20.69 -5.87
CA VAL A 220 15.53 -19.60 -5.42
C VAL A 220 14.08 -19.90 -5.75
N LEU A 221 13.22 -19.88 -4.74
CA LEU A 221 11.76 -19.95 -4.87
C LEU A 221 11.18 -18.55 -4.73
N VAL A 222 10.56 -18.05 -5.81
CA VAL A 222 9.86 -16.77 -5.81
C VAL A 222 8.35 -17.01 -5.65
N VAL A 223 7.75 -16.52 -4.56
CA VAL A 223 6.33 -16.71 -4.27
C VAL A 223 5.61 -15.36 -4.45
N ILE A 224 4.92 -15.22 -5.57
CA ILE A 224 4.16 -14.02 -5.95
C ILE A 224 2.69 -14.25 -5.60
N LEU A 225 2.42 -14.28 -4.30
CA LEU A 225 1.10 -14.44 -3.70
C LEU A 225 0.90 -13.39 -2.61
N LEU A 226 -0.34 -13.14 -2.21
CA LEU A 226 -0.70 -12.21 -1.13
C LEU A 226 -1.78 -12.81 -0.22
N GLY A 227 -2.01 -12.19 0.93
CA GLY A 227 -3.07 -12.57 1.86
C GLY A 227 -2.98 -14.03 2.32
N GLN A 228 -4.12 -14.70 2.46
CA GLN A 228 -4.19 -16.08 2.95
C GLN A 228 -3.57 -17.09 1.99
N ASP A 229 -3.56 -16.81 0.68
CA ASP A 229 -2.93 -17.68 -0.32
C ASP A 229 -1.42 -17.76 -0.08
N LEU A 230 -0.78 -16.62 0.22
CA LEU A 230 0.63 -16.57 0.61
C LEU A 230 0.86 -17.31 1.94
N VAL A 231 0.04 -17.04 2.95
CA VAL A 231 0.15 -17.69 4.27
C VAL A 231 0.11 -19.21 4.16
N GLN A 232 -0.84 -19.76 3.41
CA GLN A 232 -0.99 -21.20 3.20
C GLN A 232 0.19 -21.78 2.41
N THR A 233 0.60 -21.09 1.35
CA THR A 233 1.73 -21.52 0.50
C THR A 233 3.04 -21.56 1.29
N MET A 234 3.30 -20.54 2.12
CA MET A 234 4.51 -20.50 2.96
C MET A 234 4.55 -21.61 4.01
N ARG A 235 3.40 -21.91 4.66
CA ARG A 235 3.32 -23.04 5.58
C ARG A 235 3.59 -24.38 4.89
N LEU A 236 3.02 -24.58 3.71
CA LEU A 236 3.31 -25.76 2.90
C LEU A 236 4.77 -25.84 2.45
N ALA A 237 5.38 -24.72 2.07
CA ALA A 237 6.80 -24.67 1.71
C ALA A 237 7.71 -25.07 2.89
N HIS A 238 7.37 -24.61 4.10
CA HIS A 238 8.05 -25.00 5.33
C HIS A 238 7.88 -26.49 5.64
N ASP A 239 6.64 -27.04 5.55
CA ASP A 239 6.35 -28.46 5.75
C ASP A 239 7.13 -29.35 4.76
N LEU A 240 7.31 -28.87 3.53
CA LEU A 240 8.12 -29.52 2.49
C LEU A 240 9.63 -29.24 2.63
N LYS A 241 10.06 -28.49 3.65
CA LYS A 241 11.43 -28.09 3.93
C LYS A 241 12.13 -27.36 2.77
N LEU A 242 11.35 -26.60 1.99
CA LEU A 242 11.90 -25.83 0.86
C LEU A 242 12.76 -24.64 1.34
N ASP A 243 12.44 -24.06 2.48
CA ASP A 243 13.20 -23.03 3.19
C ASP A 243 14.62 -23.47 3.61
N GLN A 244 14.86 -24.79 3.73
CA GLN A 244 16.18 -25.37 4.00
C GLN A 244 17.03 -25.63 2.75
N ARG A 245 16.41 -25.55 1.57
CA ARG A 245 17.04 -25.90 0.27
C ARG A 245 17.13 -24.74 -0.70
N MET A 246 16.22 -23.79 -0.58
CA MET A 246 16.07 -22.64 -1.49
C MET A 246 15.99 -21.35 -0.70
N GLN A 247 16.56 -20.27 -1.22
CA GLN A 247 16.24 -18.95 -0.73
C GLN A 247 14.80 -18.59 -1.18
N ILE A 248 13.92 -18.30 -0.22
CA ILE A 248 12.55 -17.88 -0.55
C ILE A 248 12.49 -16.37 -0.70
N ILE A 249 11.88 -15.91 -1.78
CA ILE A 249 11.63 -14.50 -2.12
C ILE A 249 10.14 -14.27 -2.19
N VAL A 250 9.65 -13.26 -1.45
CA VAL A 250 8.26 -12.79 -1.49
C VAL A 250 8.27 -11.30 -1.84
N PRO A 251 7.90 -10.90 -3.07
CA PRO A 251 8.14 -9.54 -3.57
C PRO A 251 7.49 -8.43 -2.76
N ASN A 252 6.35 -8.68 -2.13
CA ASN A 252 5.67 -7.68 -1.30
C ASN A 252 5.37 -8.29 0.08
N LEU A 253 6.15 -7.88 1.08
CA LEU A 253 6.01 -8.33 2.46
C LEU A 253 5.32 -7.28 3.33
N THR A 254 4.37 -7.74 4.13
CA THR A 254 3.73 -6.97 5.20
C THR A 254 3.95 -7.65 6.55
N GLY A 255 3.93 -6.90 7.64
CA GLY A 255 3.99 -7.47 8.99
C GLY A 255 2.82 -8.41 9.26
N SER A 256 1.64 -8.08 8.73
CA SER A 256 0.43 -8.90 8.85
C SER A 256 0.60 -10.30 8.25
N ILE A 257 1.31 -10.42 7.14
CA ILE A 257 1.63 -11.73 6.52
C ILE A 257 2.56 -12.55 7.41
N VAL A 258 3.64 -11.94 7.92
CA VAL A 258 4.58 -12.64 8.81
C VAL A 258 3.89 -13.09 10.10
N GLU A 259 3.04 -12.23 10.68
CA GLU A 259 2.24 -12.57 11.85
C GLU A 259 1.33 -13.79 11.62
N GLN A 260 0.63 -13.81 10.48
CA GLN A 260 -0.33 -14.86 10.16
C GLN A 260 0.35 -16.19 9.76
N ALA A 261 1.40 -16.14 8.95
CA ALA A 261 2.14 -17.34 8.55
C ALA A 261 2.90 -17.94 9.73
N GLY A 262 3.41 -17.07 10.61
CA GLY A 262 4.24 -17.39 11.76
C GLY A 262 5.71 -17.05 11.52
N PRO A 263 6.40 -16.40 12.47
CA PRO A 263 7.79 -16.01 12.35
C PRO A 263 8.74 -17.15 11.98
N GLN A 264 8.47 -18.36 12.48
CA GLN A 264 9.28 -19.54 12.16
C GLN A 264 9.18 -19.93 10.67
N VAL A 265 7.96 -19.88 10.11
CA VAL A 265 7.69 -20.22 8.71
C VAL A 265 8.31 -19.19 7.76
N MET A 266 8.36 -17.95 8.19
CA MET A 266 8.83 -16.82 7.40
C MET A 266 10.29 -16.45 7.63
N GLU A 267 10.99 -17.15 8.53
CA GLU A 267 12.37 -16.85 8.91
C GLU A 267 13.28 -16.80 7.67
N HIS A 268 14.10 -15.75 7.55
CA HIS A 268 15.03 -15.51 6.44
C HIS A 268 14.40 -15.24 5.06
N VAL A 269 13.08 -15.21 4.93
CA VAL A 269 12.42 -14.80 3.67
C VAL A 269 12.86 -13.38 3.33
N ILE A 270 13.22 -13.16 2.07
CA ILE A 270 13.59 -11.85 1.52
C ILE A 270 12.43 -11.31 0.68
N GLY A 271 12.18 -10.04 0.77
CA GLY A 271 11.16 -9.38 -0.05
C GLY A 271 11.32 -7.88 -0.09
N THR A 272 10.29 -7.17 -0.53
CA THR A 272 10.25 -5.71 -0.48
C THR A 272 9.17 -5.21 0.45
N ALA A 273 9.41 -4.02 0.98
CA ALA A 273 8.41 -3.22 1.67
C ALA A 273 8.60 -1.74 1.27
N ALA A 274 7.51 -1.04 1.00
CA ALA A 274 7.56 0.40 0.78
C ALA A 274 7.90 1.14 2.08
N TRP A 275 7.55 0.54 3.22
CA TRP A 275 7.76 1.11 4.54
C TRP A 275 7.77 0.03 5.63
N THR A 276 8.51 0.26 6.70
CA THR A 276 8.45 -0.49 7.97
C THR A 276 8.53 0.50 9.13
N TRP A 277 8.09 0.12 10.32
CA TRP A 277 8.14 0.98 11.50
C TRP A 277 9.57 1.46 11.88
N ARG A 278 10.61 0.82 11.35
CA ARG A 278 12.01 1.21 11.53
C ARG A 278 12.48 2.30 10.56
N VAL A 279 11.76 2.51 9.45
CA VAL A 279 12.15 3.49 8.42
C VAL A 279 12.22 4.92 8.99
N PRO A 280 11.27 5.41 9.80
CA PRO A 280 11.35 6.77 10.34
C PRO A 280 12.63 7.06 11.13
N ALA A 281 13.09 6.10 11.93
CA ALA A 281 14.35 6.24 12.66
C ALA A 281 15.56 6.21 11.73
N LEU A 282 15.55 5.33 10.71
CA LEU A 282 16.62 5.20 9.71
C LEU A 282 16.84 6.51 8.93
N VAL A 283 15.76 7.18 8.53
CA VAL A 283 15.81 8.42 7.74
C VAL A 283 15.67 9.69 8.60
N LYS A 284 15.63 9.56 9.92
CA LYS A 284 15.48 10.65 10.90
C LYS A 284 14.21 11.50 10.67
N SER A 285 13.10 10.85 10.30
CA SER A 285 11.79 11.51 10.16
C SER A 285 11.11 11.64 11.53
N GLU A 286 11.08 12.85 12.11
CA GLU A 286 10.37 13.13 13.36
C GLU A 286 8.86 12.88 13.23
N ARG A 287 8.26 13.29 12.11
CA ARG A 287 6.82 13.04 11.84
C ARG A 287 6.50 11.57 11.74
N GLY A 288 7.40 10.79 11.12
CA GLY A 288 7.26 9.34 11.03
C GLY A 288 7.40 8.66 12.39
N GLN A 289 8.33 9.11 13.24
CA GLN A 289 8.47 8.59 14.61
C GLN A 289 7.23 8.92 15.45
N ALA A 290 6.71 10.15 15.36
CA ALA A 290 5.46 10.53 16.03
C ALA A 290 4.25 9.69 15.58
N PHE A 291 4.17 9.32 14.29
CA PHE A 291 3.15 8.39 13.80
C PHE A 291 3.29 7.01 14.44
N VAL A 292 4.51 6.46 14.50
CA VAL A 292 4.77 5.15 15.12
C VAL A 292 4.37 5.16 16.60
N GLU A 293 4.76 6.19 17.35
CA GLU A 293 4.44 6.36 18.77
C GLU A 293 2.92 6.45 19.00
N ALA A 294 2.23 7.28 18.20
CA ALA A 294 0.77 7.44 18.30
C ALA A 294 0.04 6.13 17.97
N TYR A 295 0.51 5.40 16.94
CA TYR A 295 -0.05 4.10 16.59
C TYR A 295 0.13 3.06 17.69
N ILE A 296 1.34 2.99 18.28
CA ILE A 296 1.62 2.11 19.44
C ILE A 296 0.75 2.45 20.64
N ALA A 297 0.58 3.74 20.93
CA ALA A 297 -0.26 4.18 22.06
C ALA A 297 -1.72 3.70 21.92
N GLN A 298 -2.27 3.72 20.71
CA GLN A 298 -3.66 3.31 20.44
C GLN A 298 -3.85 1.80 20.29
N HIS A 299 -2.88 1.11 19.68
CA HIS A 299 -3.08 -0.27 19.23
C HIS A 299 -2.19 -1.30 19.91
N GLN A 300 -1.23 -0.88 20.74
CA GLN A 300 -0.28 -1.73 21.46
C GLN A 300 0.47 -2.69 20.52
N ARG A 301 0.81 -2.18 19.31
CA ARG A 301 1.55 -2.89 18.27
C ARG A 301 2.26 -1.91 17.33
N TYR A 302 3.22 -2.41 16.55
CA TYR A 302 3.84 -1.60 15.51
C TYR A 302 2.88 -1.42 14.31
N PRO A 303 2.88 -0.24 13.65
CA PRO A 303 2.15 -0.06 12.42
C PRO A 303 2.74 -0.89 11.29
N ASP A 304 1.86 -1.46 10.46
CA ASP A 304 2.21 -2.12 9.21
C ASP A 304 2.36 -1.11 8.07
N SER A 305 3.01 -1.51 6.97
CA SER A 305 3.13 -0.69 5.75
C SER A 305 1.77 -0.26 5.19
N THR A 306 0.74 -1.11 5.32
CA THR A 306 -0.64 -0.79 4.90
C THR A 306 -1.27 0.30 5.76
N ALA A 307 -1.02 0.30 7.06
CA ALA A 307 -1.45 1.38 7.95
C ALA A 307 -0.73 2.70 7.62
N ALA A 308 0.58 2.64 7.34
CA ALA A 308 1.38 3.79 6.95
C ALA A 308 0.88 4.39 5.62
N SER A 309 0.57 3.55 4.62
CA SER A 309 0.01 3.99 3.33
C SER A 309 -1.32 4.73 3.50
N ALA A 310 -2.27 4.14 4.23
CA ALA A 310 -3.57 4.79 4.48
C ALA A 310 -3.42 6.13 5.24
N TYR A 311 -2.52 6.17 6.24
CA TYR A 311 -2.19 7.39 6.96
C TYR A 311 -1.62 8.45 6.02
N ALA A 312 -0.64 8.09 5.18
CA ALA A 312 -0.01 9.00 4.24
C ALA A 312 -1.00 9.56 3.21
N ILE A 313 -1.86 8.71 2.63
CA ILE A 313 -2.90 9.13 1.68
C ILE A 313 -3.81 10.20 2.29
N VAL A 314 -4.37 9.94 3.47
CA VAL A 314 -5.29 10.86 4.13
C VAL A 314 -4.59 12.18 4.48
N GLN A 315 -3.36 12.14 5.01
CA GLN A 315 -2.58 13.33 5.35
C GLN A 315 -2.24 14.16 4.10
N GLN A 316 -1.83 13.53 3.01
CA GLN A 316 -1.43 14.23 1.79
C GLN A 316 -2.63 14.80 1.04
N TRP A 317 -3.75 14.07 0.97
CA TRP A 317 -4.99 14.60 0.43
C TRP A 317 -5.46 15.84 1.22
N ALA A 318 -5.47 15.76 2.55
CA ALA A 318 -5.86 16.88 3.42
C ALA A 318 -4.95 18.10 3.23
N ALA A 319 -3.63 17.90 3.16
CA ALA A 319 -2.67 18.95 2.92
C ALA A 319 -2.85 19.57 1.51
N ALA A 320 -3.13 18.77 0.49
CA ALA A 320 -3.40 19.25 -0.87
C ALA A 320 -4.71 20.05 -0.93
N ALA A 321 -5.79 19.57 -0.29
CA ALA A 321 -7.05 20.28 -0.21
C ALA A 321 -6.89 21.65 0.51
N GLN A 322 -6.09 21.68 1.58
CA GLN A 322 -5.76 22.90 2.30
C GLN A 322 -4.97 23.89 1.42
N ARG A 323 -3.94 23.43 0.69
CA ARG A 323 -3.18 24.27 -0.27
C ARG A 323 -4.03 24.78 -1.42
N ALA A 324 -4.93 23.92 -1.92
CA ALA A 324 -5.86 24.28 -3.00
C ALA A 324 -6.97 25.24 -2.55
N GLY A 325 -7.20 25.40 -1.24
CA GLY A 325 -8.34 26.12 -0.66
C GLY A 325 -9.69 25.55 -1.13
N SER A 326 -9.75 24.25 -1.44
CA SER A 326 -10.90 23.63 -2.12
C SER A 326 -10.92 22.11 -1.95
N LEU A 327 -12.14 21.54 -1.94
CA LEU A 327 -12.36 20.09 -2.01
C LEU A 327 -12.60 19.60 -3.46
N HIS A 328 -12.63 20.51 -4.43
CA HIS A 328 -12.87 20.14 -5.83
C HIS A 328 -11.70 19.33 -6.37
N SER A 329 -11.98 18.11 -6.89
CA SER A 329 -10.97 17.13 -7.30
C SER A 329 -9.86 17.73 -8.20
N GLU A 330 -10.23 18.48 -9.25
CA GLU A 330 -9.24 19.07 -10.18
C GLU A 330 -8.29 20.08 -9.52
N LYS A 331 -8.75 20.81 -8.49
CA LYS A 331 -7.88 21.71 -7.73
C LYS A 331 -6.95 20.94 -6.80
N VAL A 332 -7.46 19.86 -6.17
CA VAL A 332 -6.67 18.98 -5.31
C VAL A 332 -5.64 18.20 -6.12
N ILE A 333 -6.00 17.70 -7.32
CA ILE A 333 -5.08 17.04 -8.26
C ILE A 333 -3.88 17.94 -8.54
N ARG A 334 -4.12 19.19 -8.98
CA ARG A 334 -3.04 20.15 -9.26
C ARG A 334 -2.17 20.48 -8.04
N ALA A 335 -2.73 20.37 -6.83
CA ALA A 335 -1.99 20.58 -5.60
C ALA A 335 -1.21 19.32 -5.14
N LEU A 336 -1.52 18.15 -5.67
CA LEU A 336 -0.80 16.88 -5.44
C LEU A 336 0.36 16.70 -6.42
N GLU A 337 0.12 17.00 -7.72
CA GLU A 337 1.08 16.82 -8.80
C GLU A 337 2.40 17.55 -8.50
N ASP A 338 3.50 16.82 -8.57
CA ASP A 338 4.89 17.27 -8.38
C ASP A 338 5.19 17.97 -7.04
N HIS A 339 4.24 17.94 -6.10
CA HIS A 339 4.47 18.46 -4.75
C HIS A 339 5.33 17.50 -3.93
N ARG A 340 6.53 17.96 -3.57
CA ARG A 340 7.47 17.21 -2.74
C ARG A 340 7.14 17.33 -1.26
N TYR A 341 7.18 16.22 -0.55
CA TYR A 341 6.89 16.14 0.88
C TYR A 341 7.73 15.07 1.57
N SER A 342 7.98 15.26 2.87
CA SER A 342 8.52 14.25 3.77
C SER A 342 7.53 14.05 4.93
N LEU A 343 6.99 12.87 5.08
CA LEU A 343 6.00 12.57 6.12
C LEU A 343 6.46 11.42 7.00
N LEU A 344 6.35 10.17 6.52
CA LEU A 344 6.69 8.97 7.29
C LEU A 344 8.08 8.44 6.98
N LYS A 345 8.70 8.96 5.94
CA LYS A 345 10.04 8.64 5.47
C LYS A 345 10.66 9.85 4.74
N ASP A 346 11.74 9.63 4.01
CA ASP A 346 12.40 10.59 3.14
C ASP A 346 11.46 11.21 2.08
N GLU A 347 11.99 12.12 1.28
CA GLU A 347 11.19 12.89 0.32
C GLU A 347 10.45 11.99 -0.68
N GLN A 348 9.20 12.35 -0.94
CA GLN A 348 8.27 11.70 -1.84
C GLN A 348 7.49 12.73 -2.63
N TYR A 349 6.94 12.33 -3.79
CA TYR A 349 5.99 13.15 -4.55
C TYR A 349 5.22 12.28 -5.56
N TRP A 350 4.05 12.74 -6.01
CA TRP A 350 3.35 12.14 -7.15
C TRP A 350 3.74 12.87 -8.42
N ARG A 351 4.21 12.14 -9.41
CA ARG A 351 4.55 12.70 -10.72
C ARG A 351 3.28 13.09 -11.47
N SER A 352 3.33 14.20 -12.21
CA SER A 352 2.19 14.71 -12.97
C SER A 352 1.83 13.85 -14.20
N PHE A 353 2.78 13.11 -14.77
CA PHE A 353 2.53 12.35 -15.99
C PHE A 353 1.90 10.97 -15.75
N ASP A 354 2.07 10.34 -14.58
CA ASP A 354 1.56 9.00 -14.30
C ASP A 354 0.87 8.84 -12.95
N HIS A 355 0.94 9.84 -12.08
CA HIS A 355 0.43 9.81 -10.70
C HIS A 355 0.99 8.67 -9.83
N GLN A 356 2.15 8.09 -10.21
CA GLN A 356 2.91 7.21 -9.34
C GLN A 356 3.62 8.03 -8.27
N ASN A 357 3.52 7.60 -7.02
CA ASN A 357 4.34 8.15 -5.95
C ASN A 357 5.80 7.71 -6.13
N VAL A 358 6.70 8.67 -6.30
CA VAL A 358 8.14 8.47 -6.32
C VAL A 358 8.62 8.42 -4.88
N GLN A 359 9.19 7.30 -4.46
CA GLN A 359 9.54 7.02 -3.08
C GLN A 359 10.62 5.94 -2.97
N SER A 360 11.45 6.00 -1.94
CA SER A 360 12.41 4.94 -1.63
C SER A 360 11.70 3.62 -1.34
N ILE A 361 12.25 2.53 -1.87
CA ILE A 361 11.79 1.17 -1.63
C ILE A 361 12.89 0.38 -0.94
N TYR A 362 12.49 -0.53 -0.06
CA TYR A 362 13.41 -1.29 0.76
C TYR A 362 13.33 -2.78 0.44
N ALA A 363 14.49 -3.43 0.23
CA ALA A 363 14.56 -4.87 0.39
C ALA A 363 14.67 -5.19 1.88
N VAL A 364 13.88 -6.14 2.31
CA VAL A 364 13.81 -6.55 3.71
C VAL A 364 14.02 -8.05 3.83
N ARG A 365 14.57 -8.47 4.96
CA ARG A 365 14.66 -9.89 5.35
C ARG A 365 13.87 -10.09 6.63
N VAL A 366 13.05 -11.15 6.68
CA VAL A 366 12.41 -11.55 7.92
C VAL A 366 13.47 -12.01 8.91
N ARG A 367 13.42 -11.45 10.10
CA ARG A 367 14.37 -11.72 11.20
C ARG A 367 14.23 -13.13 11.74
N PRO A 368 15.29 -13.68 12.36
CA PRO A 368 15.21 -14.93 13.09
C PRO A 368 14.09 -14.88 14.14
N ARG A 369 13.33 -15.98 14.25
CA ARG A 369 12.24 -16.09 15.21
C ARG A 369 12.68 -15.72 16.64
N ILE A 370 13.86 -16.14 17.04
CA ILE A 370 14.38 -15.87 18.39
C ILE A 370 14.51 -14.36 18.65
N GLU A 371 14.93 -13.57 17.65
CA GLU A 371 15.04 -12.11 17.76
C GLU A 371 13.67 -11.45 17.82
N ILE A 372 12.72 -11.92 16.97
CA ILE A 372 11.35 -11.42 16.97
C ILE A 372 10.69 -11.66 18.33
N MET A 373 10.89 -12.81 18.92
CA MET A 373 10.29 -13.17 20.22
C MET A 373 10.85 -12.39 21.41
N GLN A 374 12.03 -11.76 21.27
CA GLN A 374 12.62 -10.86 22.27
C GLN A 374 12.07 -9.44 22.20
N ASP A 375 11.43 -9.07 21.08
CA ASP A 375 10.81 -7.76 20.92
C ASP A 375 9.60 -7.59 21.85
N ARG A 376 9.36 -6.35 22.31
CA ARG A 376 8.26 -6.00 23.21
C ARG A 376 6.89 -6.48 22.74
N PHE A 377 6.60 -6.33 21.44
CA PHE A 377 5.32 -6.75 20.84
C PHE A 377 5.44 -8.06 20.07
N LYS A 378 6.65 -8.64 19.97
CA LYS A 378 6.95 -9.81 19.13
C LYS A 378 6.59 -9.58 17.65
N GLN A 379 6.79 -8.35 17.17
CA GLN A 379 6.37 -7.89 15.85
C GLN A 379 7.47 -7.12 15.11
N ASP A 380 8.71 -7.13 15.62
CA ASP A 380 9.84 -6.56 14.89
C ASP A 380 10.35 -7.54 13.83
N TYR A 381 9.55 -7.68 12.77
CA TYR A 381 9.73 -8.74 11.78
C TYR A 381 10.88 -8.53 10.82
N PHE A 382 11.27 -7.28 10.53
CA PHE A 382 12.13 -6.98 9.38
C PHE A 382 13.47 -6.36 9.73
N THR A 383 14.52 -6.87 9.07
CA THR A 383 15.78 -6.15 8.87
C THR A 383 15.78 -5.54 7.48
N ILE A 384 16.03 -4.24 7.36
CA ILE A 384 16.25 -3.57 6.07
C ILE A 384 17.65 -3.97 5.60
N ILE A 385 17.73 -4.63 4.44
CA ILE A 385 18.98 -5.18 3.89
C ILE A 385 19.47 -4.42 2.66
N HIS A 386 18.60 -3.67 2.02
CA HIS A 386 18.93 -2.78 0.90
C HIS A 386 17.88 -1.67 0.78
N ARG A 387 18.27 -0.52 0.23
CA ARG A 387 17.40 0.61 -0.09
C ARG A 387 17.72 1.10 -1.49
N MET A 388 16.69 1.38 -2.26
CA MET A 388 16.79 2.08 -3.53
C MET A 388 16.01 3.40 -3.46
N ASP A 389 16.61 4.47 -3.92
CA ASP A 389 15.97 5.78 -3.97
C ASP A 389 14.80 5.80 -4.94
N GLY A 390 13.82 6.66 -4.67
CA GLY A 390 12.57 6.69 -5.42
C GLY A 390 12.73 6.92 -6.92
N GLU A 391 13.64 7.80 -7.32
CA GLU A 391 13.93 8.09 -8.73
C GLU A 391 14.54 6.88 -9.46
N ALA A 392 15.39 6.12 -8.80
CA ALA A 392 15.99 4.91 -9.36
C ALA A 392 14.99 3.74 -9.39
N ALA A 393 14.08 3.66 -8.41
CA ALA A 393 13.09 2.60 -8.32
C ALA A 393 11.91 2.81 -9.29
N ALA A 394 11.43 4.04 -9.43
CA ALA A 394 10.25 4.36 -10.23
C ALA A 394 10.49 4.12 -11.74
N PRO A 395 9.43 3.75 -12.52
CA PRO A 395 9.56 3.69 -13.99
C PRO A 395 10.02 5.05 -14.54
N SER A 396 10.87 5.03 -15.58
CA SER A 396 11.20 6.25 -16.31
C SER A 396 10.00 6.75 -17.13
N LEU A 397 10.13 7.93 -17.73
CA LEU A 397 9.13 8.40 -18.69
C LEU A 397 9.04 7.47 -19.91
N ASP A 398 10.18 6.96 -20.37
CA ASP A 398 10.24 6.02 -21.50
C ASP A 398 9.56 4.68 -21.15
N ASP A 399 9.83 4.11 -19.96
CA ASP A 399 9.13 2.90 -19.47
C ASP A 399 7.60 3.11 -19.45
N TRP A 400 7.16 4.29 -19.01
CA TRP A 400 5.74 4.63 -18.94
C TRP A 400 5.12 4.81 -20.32
N GLN A 401 5.82 5.46 -21.26
CA GLN A 401 5.38 5.63 -22.64
C GLN A 401 5.28 4.27 -23.35
N GLU A 402 6.24 3.37 -23.15
CA GLU A 402 6.20 2.01 -23.69
C GLU A 402 4.98 1.22 -23.14
N GLU A 403 4.70 1.33 -21.86
CA GLU A 403 3.54 0.68 -21.20
C GLU A 403 2.20 1.23 -21.71
N ARG A 404 2.12 2.53 -22.04
CA ARG A 404 0.89 3.20 -22.51
C ARG A 404 0.65 3.11 -24.01
N GLY A 405 1.68 2.91 -24.80
CA GLY A 405 1.59 2.99 -26.26
C GLY A 405 1.28 4.41 -26.73
N ASP A 406 0.22 4.60 -27.52
CA ASP A 406 -0.14 5.89 -28.13
C ASP A 406 -0.83 6.87 -27.17
N GLU A 407 -1.24 6.44 -25.97
CA GLU A 407 -1.93 7.29 -24.98
C GLU A 407 -0.97 8.00 -24.04
N LEU A 408 -0.36 9.10 -24.46
CA LEU A 408 0.67 9.82 -23.69
C LEU A 408 0.15 10.85 -22.68
N THR A 409 -1.15 10.85 -22.38
CA THR A 409 -1.75 11.76 -21.39
C THR A 409 -2.69 11.02 -20.45
N LEU A 410 -2.75 11.46 -19.20
CA LEU A 410 -3.78 11.00 -18.25
C LEU A 410 -5.10 11.70 -18.60
N ARG A 411 -6.10 10.93 -19.04
CA ARG A 411 -7.46 11.42 -19.35
C ARG A 411 -8.40 11.23 -18.18
#